data_a3204fd32a7e419db026a542a70cb6b0
#
_entry.id   a3204fd32a7e419db026a542a70cb6b0
#
_cell.length_a   1.000
_cell.length_b   1.000
_cell.length_c   1.000
_cell.angle_alpha   90.00
_cell.angle_beta   90.00
_cell.angle_gamma   90.00
#
_symmetry.space_group_name_H-M   'P 1'
#
loop_
_entity.id
_entity.type
_entity.pdbx_description
1 polymer ?
#
loop_
_entity_poly.entity_id
_entity_poly.type
_entity_poly.pdbx_seq_one_letter_code
_entity_poly.pdbx_strand_id
1 'polypeptide(L)'
;AVFINLNPDIVVTIADRFETISTAITASYMNIPLAHVQGGEVTGNIDEKVRHSITKLSDYHFVSTNGAKERVIKLGENPKYVFNTGCPSLDLARNIGDLNFNPYEKYGGVGKKPCYNDGYLVVMQHPVTNEFSESRNQITKTLKAIQKLNIPTFWFWPNIDAGSDGTSGAIRSFREKNKMDNVHFFKNMEPTDFLILLKNSICLIGNSSVAIRECSYLGVSVVNIGSRQFRRERAEN
;
A
#
# COMPACT_ATOMS: atom_id res chain seq x y z
N ALA A 1 14.79 -23.97 9.70
CA ALA A 1 14.47 -24.19 11.12
C ALA A 1 12.96 -24.04 11.39
N VAL A 2 12.34 -22.88 11.05
CA VAL A 2 10.91 -22.62 11.36
C VAL A 2 9.98 -23.68 10.76
N PHE A 3 10.06 -23.95 9.46
CA PHE A 3 9.21 -24.93 8.77
C PHE A 3 9.45 -26.38 9.22
N ILE A 4 10.67 -26.72 9.62
CA ILE A 4 10.93 -28.04 10.22
C ILE A 4 10.17 -28.23 11.53
N ASN A 5 10.14 -27.19 12.37
CA ASN A 5 9.47 -27.24 13.67
C ASN A 5 7.93 -27.17 13.55
N LEU A 6 7.42 -26.37 12.61
CA LEU A 6 5.99 -26.18 12.40
C LEU A 6 5.35 -27.31 11.60
N ASN A 7 6.15 -27.95 10.70
CA ASN A 7 5.72 -28.99 9.76
C ASN A 7 4.38 -28.65 9.07
N PRO A 8 4.27 -27.50 8.35
CA PRO A 8 3.02 -27.07 7.76
C PRO A 8 2.65 -27.91 6.55
N ASP A 9 1.37 -28.17 6.36
CA ASP A 9 0.83 -28.85 5.16
C ASP A 9 0.83 -27.93 3.94
N ILE A 10 0.73 -26.62 4.14
CA ILE A 10 0.76 -25.59 3.12
C ILE A 10 1.31 -24.29 3.68
N VAL A 11 2.04 -23.55 2.85
CA VAL A 11 2.49 -22.19 3.16
C VAL A 11 1.74 -21.19 2.30
N VAL A 12 1.30 -20.08 2.88
CA VAL A 12 0.63 -18.99 2.17
C VAL A 12 1.51 -17.75 2.16
N THR A 13 1.73 -17.18 0.99
CA THR A 13 2.43 -15.91 0.81
C THR A 13 1.49 -14.87 0.18
N ILE A 14 1.71 -13.59 0.51
CA ILE A 14 0.86 -12.50 0.03
C ILE A 14 1.73 -11.43 -0.65
N ALA A 15 1.34 -11.05 -1.85
CA ALA A 15 1.88 -9.94 -2.62
C ALA A 15 3.38 -10.06 -2.96
N ASP A 16 4.20 -9.09 -2.58
CA ASP A 16 5.49 -8.83 -3.22
C ASP A 16 6.55 -8.25 -2.28
N ARG A 17 6.34 -8.33 -0.98
CA ARG A 17 7.35 -7.88 -0.03
C ARG A 17 8.63 -8.73 -0.16
N PHE A 18 9.79 -8.09 -0.07
CA PHE A 18 11.07 -8.77 -0.25
C PHE A 18 11.29 -9.91 0.76
N GLU A 19 10.72 -9.81 1.95
CA GLU A 19 10.78 -10.88 2.96
C GLU A 19 10.03 -12.13 2.51
N THR A 20 8.98 -11.95 1.73
CA THR A 20 8.09 -13.04 1.29
C THR A 20 8.79 -14.00 0.34
N ILE A 21 9.77 -13.52 -0.46
CA ILE A 21 10.53 -14.40 -1.36
C ILE A 21 11.37 -15.43 -0.60
N SER A 22 11.88 -15.08 0.58
CA SER A 22 12.61 -16.03 1.42
C SER A 22 11.72 -17.19 1.88
N THR A 23 10.48 -16.87 2.24
CA THR A 23 9.45 -17.83 2.60
C THR A 23 9.12 -18.75 1.42
N ALA A 24 8.92 -18.17 0.23
CA ALA A 24 8.60 -18.90 -0.99
C ALA A 24 9.72 -19.87 -1.41
N ILE A 25 10.97 -19.39 -1.43
CA ILE A 25 12.15 -20.23 -1.73
C ILE A 25 12.23 -21.38 -0.73
N THR A 26 12.08 -21.10 0.55
CA THR A 26 12.19 -22.12 1.61
C THR A 26 11.11 -23.17 1.48
N ALA A 27 9.85 -22.79 1.29
CA ALA A 27 8.75 -23.73 1.11
C ALA A 27 8.97 -24.63 -0.12
N SER A 28 9.34 -24.03 -1.25
CA SER A 28 9.58 -24.74 -2.51
C SER A 28 10.71 -25.76 -2.39
N TYR A 29 11.87 -25.41 -1.81
CA TYR A 29 12.98 -26.35 -1.61
C TYR A 29 12.71 -27.42 -0.55
N MET A 30 11.77 -27.20 0.34
CA MET A 30 11.32 -28.20 1.30
C MET A 30 10.16 -29.06 0.80
N ASN A 31 9.71 -28.89 -0.45
CA ASN A 31 8.55 -29.56 -1.05
C ASN A 31 7.26 -29.35 -0.25
N ILE A 32 7.10 -28.17 0.35
CA ILE A 32 5.88 -27.77 1.03
C ILE A 32 5.01 -26.99 0.02
N PRO A 33 3.76 -27.39 -0.24
CA PRO A 33 2.88 -26.70 -1.15
C PRO A 33 2.79 -25.20 -0.81
N LEU A 34 2.91 -24.33 -1.82
CA LEU A 34 2.92 -22.89 -1.66
C LEU A 34 1.72 -22.25 -2.36
N ALA A 35 0.95 -21.47 -1.64
CA ALA A 35 -0.12 -20.63 -2.17
C ALA A 35 0.31 -19.17 -2.21
N HIS A 36 0.10 -18.52 -3.36
CA HIS A 36 0.40 -17.11 -3.56
C HIS A 36 -0.87 -16.28 -3.75
N VAL A 37 -1.11 -15.34 -2.86
CA VAL A 37 -2.23 -14.40 -2.92
C VAL A 37 -1.75 -13.07 -3.55
N GLN A 38 -2.57 -12.49 -4.45
CA GLN A 38 -2.28 -11.27 -5.20
C GLN A 38 -1.08 -11.38 -6.17
N GLY A 39 -0.82 -12.58 -6.69
CA GLY A 39 0.09 -12.80 -7.81
C GLY A 39 -0.40 -12.16 -9.12
N GLY A 40 0.50 -12.01 -10.09
CA GLY A 40 0.16 -11.57 -11.44
C GLY A 40 -0.12 -10.08 -11.63
N GLU A 41 -0.12 -9.25 -10.59
CA GLU A 41 -0.25 -7.79 -10.75
C GLU A 41 1.06 -7.16 -11.28
N VAL A 42 0.95 -6.03 -12.00
CA VAL A 42 2.09 -5.26 -12.53
C VAL A 42 2.23 -3.93 -11.79
N THR A 43 3.46 -3.52 -11.53
CA THR A 43 3.79 -2.25 -10.87
C THR A 43 4.95 -1.51 -11.52
N GLY A 44 5.72 -2.18 -12.39
CA GLY A 44 6.84 -1.58 -13.11
C GLY A 44 8.09 -1.31 -12.28
N ASN A 45 8.18 -1.85 -11.08
CA ASN A 45 9.31 -1.71 -10.16
C ASN A 45 9.85 -3.07 -9.71
N ILE A 46 10.78 -3.10 -8.75
CA ILE A 46 11.37 -4.34 -8.23
C ILE A 46 10.33 -5.28 -7.62
N ASP A 47 9.27 -4.73 -7.01
CA ASP A 47 8.20 -5.51 -6.38
C ASP A 47 7.52 -6.44 -7.40
N GLU A 48 7.39 -6.00 -8.67
CA GLU A 48 6.86 -6.84 -9.75
C GLU A 48 7.73 -8.06 -10.00
N LYS A 49 9.06 -7.88 -10.01
CA LYS A 49 10.00 -9.01 -10.20
C LYS A 49 9.89 -9.99 -9.03
N VAL A 50 9.84 -9.49 -7.80
CA VAL A 50 9.67 -10.31 -6.60
C VAL A 50 8.34 -11.06 -6.67
N ARG A 51 7.24 -10.38 -6.99
CA ARG A 51 5.91 -10.99 -7.13
C ARG A 51 5.89 -12.12 -8.16
N HIS A 52 6.47 -11.90 -9.34
CA HIS A 52 6.51 -12.92 -10.38
C HIS A 52 7.43 -14.08 -10.02
N SER A 53 8.51 -13.84 -9.30
CA SER A 53 9.37 -14.91 -8.76
C SER A 53 8.61 -15.77 -7.74
N ILE A 54 7.86 -15.16 -6.83
CA ILE A 54 7.02 -15.91 -5.88
C ILE A 54 5.94 -16.69 -6.63
N THR A 55 5.30 -16.09 -7.63
CA THR A 55 4.34 -16.78 -8.50
C THR A 55 4.95 -18.06 -9.10
N LYS A 56 6.18 -17.98 -9.64
CA LYS A 56 6.86 -19.13 -10.23
C LYS A 56 7.29 -20.23 -9.25
N LEU A 57 7.38 -19.91 -7.98
CA LEU A 57 7.69 -20.85 -6.90
C LEU A 57 6.43 -21.48 -6.29
N SER A 58 5.24 -21.00 -6.67
CA SER A 58 3.97 -21.37 -6.03
C SER A 58 3.20 -22.39 -6.82
N ASP A 59 2.44 -23.23 -6.12
CA ASP A 59 1.59 -24.31 -6.67
C ASP A 59 0.14 -23.83 -6.86
N TYR A 60 -0.33 -22.89 -6.02
CA TYR A 60 -1.70 -22.36 -6.05
C TYR A 60 -1.67 -20.84 -6.12
N HIS A 61 -2.52 -20.26 -6.96
CA HIS A 61 -2.53 -18.82 -7.25
C HIS A 61 -3.91 -18.23 -7.01
N PHE A 62 -4.01 -17.31 -6.06
CA PHE A 62 -5.22 -16.55 -5.73
C PHE A 62 -5.04 -15.12 -6.19
N VAL A 63 -5.58 -14.79 -7.37
CA VAL A 63 -5.36 -13.50 -8.02
C VAL A 63 -6.54 -12.56 -7.83
N SER A 64 -6.27 -11.25 -7.93
CA SER A 64 -7.27 -10.21 -7.62
C SER A 64 -8.10 -9.78 -8.83
N THR A 65 -7.63 -10.00 -10.05
CA THR A 65 -8.32 -9.56 -11.28
C THR A 65 -8.20 -10.60 -12.39
N ASN A 66 -9.03 -10.48 -13.42
CA ASN A 66 -8.93 -11.31 -14.63
C ASN A 66 -7.62 -11.06 -15.38
N GLY A 67 -7.14 -9.81 -15.45
CA GLY A 67 -5.87 -9.48 -16.08
C GLY A 67 -4.68 -10.12 -15.34
N ALA A 68 -4.72 -10.17 -14.01
CA ALA A 68 -3.73 -10.88 -13.19
C ALA A 68 -3.79 -12.40 -13.44
N LYS A 69 -5.00 -12.99 -13.54
CA LYS A 69 -5.19 -14.41 -13.87
C LYS A 69 -4.56 -14.75 -15.22
N GLU A 70 -4.87 -14.00 -16.26
CA GLU A 70 -4.31 -14.22 -17.59
C GLU A 70 -2.79 -14.14 -17.60
N ARG A 71 -2.24 -13.20 -16.83
CA ARG A 71 -0.78 -13.00 -16.74
C ARG A 71 -0.10 -14.15 -16.04
N VAL A 72 -0.67 -14.67 -14.95
CA VAL A 72 -0.17 -15.86 -14.24
C VAL A 72 -0.17 -17.08 -15.17
N ILE A 73 -1.25 -17.29 -15.94
CA ILE A 73 -1.31 -18.37 -16.93
C ILE A 73 -0.25 -18.17 -18.03
N LYS A 74 -0.05 -16.94 -18.52
CA LYS A 74 1.00 -16.63 -19.51
C LYS A 74 2.41 -16.82 -18.98
N LEU A 75 2.63 -16.74 -17.67
CA LEU A 75 3.89 -17.11 -17.02
C LEU A 75 4.14 -18.63 -17.00
N GLY A 76 3.19 -19.42 -17.50
CA GLY A 76 3.30 -20.87 -17.61
C GLY A 76 2.68 -21.64 -16.45
N GLU A 77 1.87 -21.00 -15.62
CA GLU A 77 1.15 -21.69 -14.54
C GLU A 77 -0.07 -22.45 -15.07
N ASN A 78 -0.38 -23.57 -14.44
CA ASN A 78 -1.51 -24.41 -14.84
C ASN A 78 -2.83 -23.69 -14.50
N PRO A 79 -3.72 -23.41 -15.49
CA PRO A 79 -4.98 -22.70 -15.28
C PRO A 79 -5.90 -23.33 -14.21
N LYS A 80 -5.78 -24.65 -13.97
CA LYS A 80 -6.54 -25.38 -12.94
C LYS A 80 -6.25 -24.87 -11.53
N TYR A 81 -5.06 -24.34 -11.30
CA TYR A 81 -4.61 -23.86 -9.99
C TYR A 81 -4.55 -22.33 -9.88
N VAL A 82 -5.17 -21.62 -10.86
CA VAL A 82 -5.25 -20.15 -10.86
C VAL A 82 -6.70 -19.70 -10.62
N PHE A 83 -6.96 -19.18 -9.43
CA PHE A 83 -8.28 -18.76 -8.97
C PHE A 83 -8.37 -17.25 -8.90
N ASN A 84 -9.36 -16.64 -9.58
CA ASN A 84 -9.68 -15.22 -9.37
C ASN A 84 -10.61 -15.11 -8.16
N THR A 85 -10.08 -14.76 -7.02
CA THR A 85 -10.79 -14.63 -5.74
C THR A 85 -11.09 -13.19 -5.35
N GLY A 86 -10.63 -12.22 -6.14
CA GLY A 86 -10.69 -10.82 -5.78
C GLY A 86 -9.55 -10.41 -4.82
N CYS A 87 -9.62 -9.19 -4.34
CA CYS A 87 -8.62 -8.61 -3.44
C CYS A 87 -9.09 -8.71 -1.98
N PRO A 88 -8.40 -9.43 -1.08
CA PRO A 88 -8.84 -9.60 0.31
C PRO A 88 -8.97 -8.29 1.10
N SER A 89 -8.22 -7.24 0.73
CA SER A 89 -8.33 -5.95 1.41
C SER A 89 -9.69 -5.27 1.18
N LEU A 90 -10.40 -5.63 0.10
CA LEU A 90 -11.74 -5.11 -0.17
C LEU A 90 -12.81 -5.76 0.70
N ASP A 91 -12.58 -6.96 1.21
CA ASP A 91 -13.49 -7.60 2.15
C ASP A 91 -13.60 -6.81 3.46
N LEU A 92 -12.50 -6.21 3.91
CA LEU A 92 -12.51 -5.27 5.03
C LEU A 92 -13.28 -3.98 4.69
N ALA A 93 -13.06 -3.43 3.48
CA ALA A 93 -13.71 -2.20 3.04
C ALA A 93 -15.23 -2.36 2.87
N ARG A 94 -15.71 -3.57 2.61
CA ARG A 94 -17.14 -3.86 2.39
C ARG A 94 -18.01 -3.61 3.61
N ASN A 95 -17.49 -3.83 4.80
CA ASN A 95 -18.26 -3.82 6.05
C ASN A 95 -17.83 -2.69 7.01
N ILE A 96 -17.20 -1.63 6.51
CA ILE A 96 -16.81 -0.50 7.36
C ILE A 96 -18.01 0.37 7.70
N GLY A 97 -18.05 0.82 8.96
CA GLY A 97 -19.03 1.79 9.47
C GLY A 97 -18.70 3.24 9.12
N ASP A 98 -19.27 4.15 9.88
CA ASP A 98 -18.98 5.58 9.80
C ASP A 98 -17.87 5.97 10.78
N LEU A 99 -17.32 7.17 10.61
CA LEU A 99 -16.28 7.71 11.48
C LEU A 99 -16.89 8.08 12.85
N ASN A 100 -16.65 7.23 13.84
CA ASN A 100 -17.18 7.33 15.20
C ASN A 100 -16.08 7.46 16.27
N PHE A 101 -14.87 7.82 15.89
CA PHE A 101 -13.74 8.01 16.79
C PHE A 101 -12.97 9.29 16.44
N ASN A 102 -12.29 9.84 17.44
CA ASN A 102 -11.36 10.96 17.23
C ASN A 102 -9.96 10.38 16.89
N PRO A 103 -9.45 10.59 15.64
CA PRO A 103 -8.15 10.05 15.23
C PRO A 103 -6.99 10.52 16.11
N TYR A 104 -7.04 11.74 16.59
CA TYR A 104 -5.98 12.33 17.43
C TYR A 104 -5.89 11.68 18.81
N GLU A 105 -7.02 11.31 19.37
CA GLU A 105 -7.08 10.68 20.70
C GLU A 105 -6.71 9.20 20.61
N LYS A 106 -7.25 8.51 19.60
CA LYS A 106 -7.06 7.07 19.47
C LYS A 106 -5.63 6.71 19.01
N TYR A 107 -5.04 7.50 18.12
CA TYR A 107 -3.76 7.17 17.48
C TYR A 107 -2.61 8.12 17.83
N GLY A 108 -2.88 9.21 18.49
CA GLY A 108 -1.86 10.21 18.81
C GLY A 108 -1.29 10.84 17.54
N GLY A 109 0.03 10.73 17.35
CA GLY A 109 0.73 11.28 16.20
C GLY A 109 1.47 12.56 16.53
N VAL A 110 1.88 13.31 15.51
CA VAL A 110 2.66 14.54 15.66
C VAL A 110 2.19 15.64 14.72
N GLY A 111 2.29 16.89 15.16
CA GLY A 111 1.83 18.07 14.42
C GLY A 111 0.67 18.77 15.12
N LYS A 112 0.08 19.73 14.42
CA LYS A 112 -1.14 20.39 14.91
C LYS A 112 -2.32 19.45 14.77
N LYS A 113 -3.43 19.75 15.43
CA LYS A 113 -4.68 19.02 15.36
C LYS A 113 -5.73 19.91 14.67
N PRO A 114 -5.68 20.08 13.34
CA PRO A 114 -6.63 20.93 12.64
C PRO A 114 -8.06 20.40 12.78
N CYS A 115 -9.03 21.29 12.79
CA CYS A 115 -10.43 20.91 12.70
C CYS A 115 -10.68 20.29 11.31
N TYR A 116 -11.29 19.11 11.26
CA TYR A 116 -11.49 18.34 10.02
C TYR A 116 -12.98 18.11 9.71
N ASN A 117 -13.89 18.76 10.41
CA ASN A 117 -15.33 18.57 10.25
C ASN A 117 -15.83 18.99 8.86
N ASP A 118 -15.20 19.99 8.24
CA ASP A 118 -15.53 20.47 6.90
C ASP A 118 -14.82 19.70 5.78
N GLY A 119 -14.17 18.58 6.14
CA GLY A 119 -13.44 17.73 5.23
C GLY A 119 -11.92 17.80 5.40
N TYR A 120 -11.26 16.78 4.91
CA TYR A 120 -9.79 16.63 5.03
C TYR A 120 -9.20 15.82 3.89
N LEU A 121 -7.92 16.00 3.69
CA LEU A 121 -7.11 15.20 2.77
C LEU A 121 -6.41 14.07 3.53
N VAL A 122 -6.19 12.96 2.85
CA VAL A 122 -5.28 11.91 3.32
C VAL A 122 -4.06 11.89 2.41
N VAL A 123 -2.85 11.92 3.00
CA VAL A 123 -1.60 11.83 2.24
C VAL A 123 -0.86 10.55 2.60
N MET A 124 -0.52 9.77 1.57
CA MET A 124 0.19 8.50 1.71
C MET A 124 1.19 8.33 0.57
N GLN A 125 2.38 8.91 0.73
CA GLN A 125 3.44 8.87 -0.26
C GLN A 125 4.66 8.11 0.26
N HIS A 126 5.04 7.09 -0.48
CA HIS A 126 6.19 6.23 -0.22
C HIS A 126 7.33 6.54 -1.20
N PRO A 127 8.58 6.27 -0.86
CA PRO A 127 9.67 6.34 -1.81
C PRO A 127 9.44 5.35 -2.97
N VAL A 128 9.98 5.68 -4.13
CA VAL A 128 10.03 4.77 -5.29
C VAL A 128 11.41 4.14 -5.31
N THR A 129 11.47 2.83 -5.19
CA THR A 129 12.74 2.08 -5.02
C THR A 129 13.73 2.35 -6.14
N ASN A 130 13.24 2.48 -7.38
CA ASN A 130 14.08 2.76 -8.56
C ASN A 130 14.51 4.24 -8.65
N GLU A 131 13.92 5.12 -7.84
CA GLU A 131 14.14 6.57 -7.84
C GLU A 131 14.53 7.05 -6.43
N PHE A 132 15.15 6.21 -5.63
CA PHE A 132 15.39 6.49 -4.20
C PHE A 132 16.22 7.76 -3.96
N SER A 133 17.12 8.13 -4.88
CA SER A 133 17.91 9.36 -4.84
C SER A 133 17.04 10.63 -4.93
N GLU A 134 15.89 10.55 -5.62
CA GLU A 134 14.94 11.65 -5.79
C GLU A 134 13.89 11.74 -4.68
N SER A 135 13.84 10.78 -3.76
CA SER A 135 12.80 10.67 -2.74
C SER A 135 12.60 11.96 -1.93
N ARG A 136 13.72 12.63 -1.57
CA ARG A 136 13.70 13.92 -0.87
C ARG A 136 13.07 15.05 -1.69
N ASN A 137 13.39 15.12 -2.98
CA ASN A 137 12.86 16.14 -3.89
C ASN A 137 11.36 15.92 -4.14
N GLN A 138 10.98 14.66 -4.40
CA GLN A 138 9.60 14.27 -4.67
C GLN A 138 8.68 14.62 -3.48
N ILE A 139 9.03 14.21 -2.27
CA ILE A 139 8.21 14.47 -1.08
C ILE A 139 8.15 15.97 -0.74
N THR A 140 9.23 16.72 -1.00
CA THR A 140 9.25 18.17 -0.76
C THR A 140 8.26 18.92 -1.65
N LYS A 141 8.06 18.47 -2.90
CA LYS A 141 7.06 19.04 -3.79
C LYS A 141 5.65 18.83 -3.24
N THR A 142 5.35 17.64 -2.75
CA THR A 142 4.06 17.33 -2.13
C THR A 142 3.83 18.14 -0.85
N LEU A 143 4.85 18.25 0.02
CA LEU A 143 4.77 19.07 1.24
C LEU A 143 4.43 20.53 0.94
N LYS A 144 5.08 21.14 -0.08
CA LYS A 144 4.80 22.50 -0.53
C LYS A 144 3.36 22.64 -1.07
N ALA A 145 2.90 21.66 -1.84
CA ALA A 145 1.54 21.68 -2.39
C ALA A 145 0.50 21.61 -1.27
N ILE A 146 0.65 20.70 -0.31
CA ILE A 146 -0.26 20.55 0.84
C ILE A 146 -0.24 21.80 1.73
N GLN A 147 0.93 22.39 1.97
CA GLN A 147 1.04 23.65 2.71
C GLN A 147 0.25 24.76 2.02
N LYS A 148 0.38 24.88 0.69
CA LYS A 148 -0.31 25.90 -0.11
C LYS A 148 -1.82 25.71 -0.14
N LEU A 149 -2.31 24.47 -0.20
CA LEU A 149 -3.74 24.15 -0.19
C LEU A 149 -4.39 24.54 1.15
N ASN A 150 -3.68 24.45 2.24
CA ASN A 150 -4.12 24.77 3.59
C ASN A 150 -5.43 24.07 4.02
N ILE A 151 -5.70 22.88 3.47
CA ILE A 151 -6.81 22.02 3.85
C ILE A 151 -6.36 21.10 4.99
N PRO A 152 -7.21 20.80 6.00
CA PRO A 152 -6.89 19.81 7.02
C PRO A 152 -6.38 18.52 6.39
N THR A 153 -5.24 18.01 6.85
CA THR A 153 -4.58 16.89 6.20
C THR A 153 -4.07 15.88 7.22
N PHE A 154 -4.44 14.64 7.02
CA PHE A 154 -3.90 13.49 7.74
C PHE A 154 -2.81 12.84 6.89
N TRP A 155 -1.56 12.95 7.36
CA TRP A 155 -0.39 12.45 6.65
C TRP A 155 0.16 11.20 7.31
N PHE A 156 0.27 10.11 6.56
CA PHE A 156 0.88 8.88 7.04
C PHE A 156 2.37 8.84 6.70
N TRP A 157 3.19 8.42 7.66
CA TRP A 157 4.61 8.24 7.45
C TRP A 157 4.88 7.17 6.37
N PRO A 158 5.96 7.32 5.58
CA PRO A 158 6.29 6.35 4.54
C PRO A 158 6.65 4.97 5.11
N ASN A 159 6.49 3.93 4.29
CA ASN A 159 7.00 2.59 4.59
C ASN A 159 8.53 2.60 4.71
N ILE A 160 9.08 1.50 5.27
CA ILE A 160 10.53 1.25 5.43
C ILE A 160 11.11 0.68 4.12
N ASP A 161 10.82 1.32 2.98
CA ASP A 161 11.38 0.94 1.68
C ASP A 161 12.68 1.75 1.43
N ALA A 162 13.49 1.34 0.44
CA ALA A 162 14.69 2.09 0.05
C ALA A 162 14.33 3.55 -0.30
N GLY A 163 15.02 4.52 0.30
CA GLY A 163 14.71 5.96 0.20
C GLY A 163 13.79 6.49 1.31
N SER A 164 13.33 5.65 2.25
CA SER A 164 12.47 6.07 3.36
C SER A 164 13.16 7.08 4.28
N ASP A 165 14.47 6.96 4.50
CA ASP A 165 15.26 7.91 5.30
C ASP A 165 15.29 9.29 4.64
N GLY A 166 15.47 9.35 3.32
CA GLY A 166 15.40 10.59 2.54
C GLY A 166 14.03 11.26 2.63
N THR A 167 12.96 10.48 2.48
CA THR A 167 11.57 10.94 2.60
C THR A 167 11.26 11.42 4.02
N SER A 168 11.54 10.59 5.03
CA SER A 168 11.28 10.94 6.44
C SER A 168 12.12 12.11 6.92
N GLY A 169 13.39 12.18 6.53
CA GLY A 169 14.27 13.29 6.81
C GLY A 169 13.80 14.60 6.17
N ALA A 170 13.29 14.56 4.94
CA ALA A 170 12.72 15.72 4.29
C ALA A 170 11.45 16.22 4.99
N ILE A 171 10.55 15.31 5.40
CA ILE A 171 9.35 15.66 6.17
C ILE A 171 9.74 16.37 7.47
N ARG A 172 10.68 15.82 8.24
CA ARG A 172 11.15 16.41 9.50
C ARG A 172 11.74 17.80 9.27
N SER A 173 12.70 17.92 8.35
CA SER A 173 13.35 19.21 8.03
C SER A 173 12.38 20.25 7.49
N PHE A 174 11.38 19.85 6.73
CA PHE A 174 10.36 20.76 6.22
C PHE A 174 9.48 21.31 7.34
N ARG A 175 9.04 20.46 8.26
CA ARG A 175 8.22 20.83 9.43
C ARG A 175 8.95 21.77 10.39
N GLU A 176 10.26 21.61 10.54
CA GLU A 176 11.09 22.51 11.38
C GLU A 176 11.21 23.92 10.80
N LYS A 177 11.23 24.03 9.46
CA LYS A 177 11.45 25.29 8.74
C LYS A 177 10.16 25.99 8.31
N ASN A 178 9.03 25.28 8.30
CA ASN A 178 7.78 25.77 7.77
C ASN A 178 6.62 25.51 8.72
N LYS A 179 5.66 26.42 8.74
CA LYS A 179 4.40 26.19 9.45
C LYS A 179 3.55 25.19 8.66
N MET A 180 3.12 24.14 9.34
CA MET A 180 2.23 23.08 8.81
C MET A 180 1.06 22.92 9.77
N ASP A 181 0.34 24.03 10.04
CA ASP A 181 -0.72 24.06 11.04
C ASP A 181 -1.96 23.29 10.61
N ASN A 182 -2.09 23.02 9.32
CA ASN A 182 -3.15 22.23 8.71
C ASN A 182 -2.83 20.72 8.61
N VAL A 183 -1.67 20.25 9.09
CA VAL A 183 -1.25 18.85 8.90
C VAL A 183 -0.98 18.14 10.21
N HIS A 184 -1.56 16.95 10.34
CA HIS A 184 -1.24 15.99 11.39
C HIS A 184 -0.66 14.71 10.81
N PHE A 185 0.41 14.20 11.44
CA PHE A 185 1.16 13.05 10.96
C PHE A 185 0.90 11.82 11.83
N PHE A 186 0.41 10.74 11.23
CA PHE A 186 0.21 9.46 11.88
C PHE A 186 1.28 8.45 11.48
N LYS A 187 1.62 7.55 12.39
CA LYS A 187 2.54 6.45 12.12
C LYS A 187 1.83 5.30 11.43
N ASN A 188 0.75 4.86 12.01
CA ASN A 188 -0.08 3.76 11.54
C ASN A 188 -1.48 3.84 12.19
N MET A 189 -2.42 3.12 11.64
CA MET A 189 -3.76 2.91 12.20
C MET A 189 -4.17 1.45 12.00
N GLU A 190 -5.11 0.99 12.80
CA GLU A 190 -5.80 -0.27 12.53
C GLU A 190 -6.45 -0.22 11.14
N PRO A 191 -6.39 -1.31 10.35
CA PRO A 191 -6.85 -1.30 8.96
C PRO A 191 -8.30 -0.82 8.79
N THR A 192 -9.20 -1.24 9.66
CA THR A 192 -10.61 -0.83 9.62
C THR A 192 -10.78 0.66 9.87
N ASP A 193 -10.11 1.20 10.88
CA ASP A 193 -10.17 2.63 11.21
C ASP A 193 -9.56 3.50 10.12
N PHE A 194 -8.46 3.02 9.51
CA PHE A 194 -7.86 3.68 8.36
C PHE A 194 -8.83 3.75 7.17
N LEU A 195 -9.54 2.66 6.88
CA LEU A 195 -10.53 2.63 5.80
C LEU A 195 -11.73 3.54 6.10
N ILE A 196 -12.18 3.61 7.34
CA ILE A 196 -13.21 4.55 7.78
C ILE A 196 -12.74 6.00 7.59
N LEU A 197 -11.51 6.31 8.04
CA LEU A 197 -10.92 7.63 7.85
C LEU A 197 -10.83 7.98 6.35
N LEU A 198 -10.41 7.03 5.53
CA LEU A 198 -10.26 7.20 4.09
C LEU A 198 -11.61 7.45 3.40
N LYS A 199 -12.63 6.64 3.71
CA LYS A 199 -13.98 6.78 3.17
C LYS A 199 -14.58 8.19 3.40
N ASN A 200 -14.25 8.81 4.53
CA ASN A 200 -14.74 10.14 4.89
C ASN A 200 -13.80 11.28 4.42
N SER A 201 -12.73 10.98 3.69
CA SER A 201 -11.82 12.00 3.17
C SER A 201 -12.33 12.62 1.87
N ILE A 202 -11.91 13.86 1.60
CA ILE A 202 -12.14 14.51 0.30
C ILE A 202 -11.36 13.81 -0.80
N CYS A 203 -10.10 13.46 -0.50
CA CYS A 203 -9.19 12.90 -1.50
C CYS A 203 -8.00 12.21 -0.83
N LEU A 204 -7.54 11.11 -1.42
CA LEU A 204 -6.22 10.54 -1.14
C LEU A 204 -5.19 11.08 -2.11
N ILE A 205 -4.08 11.60 -1.60
CA ILE A 205 -2.96 12.11 -2.39
C ILE A 205 -1.72 11.26 -2.10
N GLY A 206 -1.11 10.67 -3.12
CA GLY A 206 0.10 9.87 -2.93
C GLY A 206 0.31 8.78 -3.96
N ASN A 207 1.05 7.74 -3.55
CA ASN A 207 1.41 6.63 -4.43
C ASN A 207 1.27 5.26 -3.76
N SER A 208 0.43 5.16 -2.75
CA SER A 208 0.07 3.88 -2.14
C SER A 208 -0.82 3.05 -3.06
N SER A 209 -0.75 1.72 -2.94
CA SER A 209 -1.69 0.82 -3.64
C SER A 209 -3.13 0.95 -3.16
N VAL A 210 -3.34 1.48 -1.97
CA VAL A 210 -4.64 1.86 -1.42
C VAL A 210 -5.40 2.79 -2.36
N ALA A 211 -4.69 3.71 -3.03
CA ALA A 211 -5.26 4.62 -4.02
C ALA A 211 -5.99 3.89 -5.16
N ILE A 212 -5.50 2.72 -5.54
CA ILE A 212 -6.01 1.97 -6.69
C ILE A 212 -7.04 0.91 -6.28
N ARG A 213 -6.90 0.32 -5.10
CA ARG A 213 -7.77 -0.77 -4.64
C ARG A 213 -8.91 -0.24 -3.76
N GLU A 214 -8.57 0.14 -2.56
CA GLU A 214 -9.55 0.52 -1.53
C GLU A 214 -10.28 1.81 -1.90
N CYS A 215 -9.57 2.85 -2.39
CA CYS A 215 -10.21 4.09 -2.81
C CYS A 215 -11.18 3.87 -3.99
N SER A 216 -10.82 3.02 -4.96
CA SER A 216 -11.70 2.69 -6.07
C SER A 216 -12.99 2.04 -5.60
N TYR A 217 -12.91 1.12 -4.63
CA TYR A 217 -14.08 0.48 -4.05
C TYR A 217 -14.94 1.42 -3.21
N LEU A 218 -14.29 2.30 -2.46
CA LEU A 218 -14.96 3.26 -1.55
C LEU A 218 -15.48 4.52 -2.28
N GLY A 219 -15.16 4.70 -3.56
CA GLY A 219 -15.52 5.90 -4.32
C GLY A 219 -14.77 7.16 -3.86
N VAL A 220 -13.58 7.01 -3.28
CA VAL A 220 -12.75 8.12 -2.82
C VAL A 220 -11.89 8.64 -3.96
N SER A 221 -11.93 9.95 -4.20
CA SER A 221 -11.11 10.62 -5.21
C SER A 221 -9.61 10.45 -4.92
N VAL A 222 -8.79 10.31 -5.97
CA VAL A 222 -7.35 10.05 -5.83
C VAL A 222 -6.52 10.96 -6.72
N VAL A 223 -5.48 11.55 -6.15
CA VAL A 223 -4.36 12.14 -6.89
C VAL A 223 -3.16 11.20 -6.78
N ASN A 224 -2.95 10.36 -7.79
CA ASN A 224 -1.82 9.44 -7.83
C ASN A 224 -0.54 10.15 -8.26
N ILE A 225 0.51 10.12 -7.42
CA ILE A 225 1.78 10.83 -7.64
C ILE A 225 2.86 9.85 -8.11
N GLY A 226 3.55 10.22 -9.19
CA GLY A 226 4.76 9.54 -9.67
C GLY A 226 4.52 8.16 -10.29
N SER A 227 5.59 7.37 -10.34
CA SER A 227 5.68 6.14 -11.14
C SER A 227 5.39 4.86 -10.36
N ARG A 228 5.28 4.90 -9.02
CA ARG A 228 5.20 3.70 -8.16
C ARG A 228 4.04 2.76 -8.52
N GLN A 229 2.93 3.30 -9.03
CA GLN A 229 1.76 2.54 -9.46
C GLN A 229 1.61 2.51 -10.99
N PHE A 230 2.73 2.60 -11.72
CA PHE A 230 2.74 2.57 -13.18
C PHE A 230 2.24 1.22 -13.70
N ARG A 231 1.41 1.24 -14.76
CA ARG A 231 0.80 0.05 -15.38
C ARG A 231 -0.19 -0.74 -14.53
N ARG A 232 -0.50 -0.32 -13.31
CA ARG A 232 -1.55 -0.98 -12.53
C ARG A 232 -2.92 -0.73 -13.13
N GLU A 233 -3.78 -1.74 -13.09
CA GLU A 233 -5.20 -1.58 -13.44
C GLU A 233 -5.83 -0.56 -12.51
N ARG A 234 -6.63 0.37 -13.05
CA ARG A 234 -7.23 1.50 -12.33
C ARG A 234 -8.71 1.57 -12.61
N ALA A 235 -9.49 2.07 -11.65
CA ALA A 235 -10.85 2.53 -11.83
C ALA A 235 -10.86 4.02 -12.26
N GLU A 236 -12.04 4.60 -12.35
CA GLU A 236 -12.28 5.99 -12.79
C GLU A 236 -12.19 7.03 -11.66
N ASN A 237 -11.88 6.64 -10.41
CA ASN A 237 -11.84 7.49 -9.22
C ASN A 237 -10.63 8.45 -9.13
#